data_4cbe79969570f66c9b5d0767daf2a6c7
#
_entry.id   4cbe79969570f66c9b5d0767daf2a6c7
#
_cell.length_a   1.000
_cell.length_b   1.000
_cell.length_c   1.000
_cell.angle_alpha   90.00
_cell.angle_beta   90.00
_cell.angle_gamma   90.00
#
_symmetry.space_group_name_H-M   'P 1'
#
loop_
_entity.id
_entity.type
_entity.pdbx_description
1 polymer ?
#
loop_
_entity_poly.entity_id
_entity_poly.type
_entity_poly.pdbx_seq_one_letter_code
_entity_poly.pdbx_strand_id
1 'polypeptide(L)'
;MDSPRRGARLNRSHCPKPMPTKKPRRTAERILDTTLELFNRFGEPNVSTTLISAELGISPGNLYYHYPAKEELITKLFDRYDAALTELLRAADDVGNVEDAWFFFHTLFELIWDYRFLYRDLNDLLSNNRKLETHFQFVLQRKQRAVQAVLDGIAAGSALTIDPRDAEPVATAMVVVLTYWLSFEYVRDPRRALEPASAGAALLRGAFHVLSLLLPYFDAEQRDHLHSLAAHYTTTPRGD
;
A
#
# COMPACT_ATOMS: atom_id res chain seq x y z
N MET A 1 81.85 -5.21 -38.67
CA MET A 1 81.43 -6.47 -38.09
C MET A 1 80.59 -6.15 -36.89
N ASP A 2 79.45 -6.18 -37.14
CA ASP A 2 78.19 -6.68 -36.51
C ASP A 2 77.87 -6.22 -35.07
N SER A 3 76.92 -5.34 -35.02
CA SER A 3 76.15 -4.97 -33.85
C SER A 3 74.76 -5.63 -33.90
N PRO A 4 74.21 -6.24 -32.85
CA PRO A 4 72.83 -6.56 -32.83
C PRO A 4 72.02 -5.53 -32.05
N ARG A 5 71.00 -5.02 -32.69
CA ARG A 5 69.96 -4.13 -32.14
C ARG A 5 69.14 -4.85 -31.09
N ARG A 6 69.01 -4.26 -29.88
CA ARG A 6 68.05 -4.66 -28.84
C ARG A 6 66.69 -4.05 -29.17
N GLY A 7 65.71 -4.92 -29.41
CA GLY A 7 64.29 -4.55 -29.57
C GLY A 7 63.69 -4.13 -28.26
N ALA A 8 63.14 -2.92 -28.24
CA ALA A 8 62.29 -2.44 -27.14
C ALA A 8 60.95 -3.17 -27.11
N ARG A 9 60.64 -3.88 -26.04
CA ARG A 9 59.32 -4.45 -25.78
C ARG A 9 58.36 -3.32 -25.35
N LEU A 10 57.40 -3.03 -26.21
CA LEU A 10 56.27 -2.14 -25.87
C LEU A 10 55.44 -2.77 -24.74
N ASN A 11 55.36 -2.04 -23.68
CA ASN A 11 54.54 -2.33 -22.50
C ASN A 11 53.06 -2.24 -22.90
N ARG A 12 52.35 -3.36 -22.91
CA ARG A 12 50.91 -3.40 -23.20
C ARG A 12 50.18 -2.65 -22.09
N SER A 13 49.60 -1.51 -22.42
CA SER A 13 48.72 -0.68 -21.62
C SER A 13 47.63 -1.55 -20.94
N HIS A 14 47.59 -1.45 -19.60
CA HIS A 14 46.60 -2.03 -18.76
C HIS A 14 45.26 -1.30 -19.04
N CYS A 15 44.37 -1.93 -19.83
CA CYS A 15 43.02 -1.43 -20.02
C CYS A 15 42.21 -1.71 -18.74
N PRO A 16 41.65 -0.70 -18.05
CA PRO A 16 40.86 -0.96 -16.85
C PRO A 16 39.59 -1.77 -17.23
N LYS A 17 39.37 -2.88 -16.52
CA LYS A 17 38.13 -3.68 -16.68
C LYS A 17 36.92 -2.78 -16.44
N PRO A 18 35.90 -2.81 -17.32
CA PRO A 18 34.67 -2.07 -17.09
C PRO A 18 34.01 -2.55 -15.79
N MET A 19 33.66 -1.63 -14.89
CA MET A 19 32.88 -1.92 -13.70
C MET A 19 31.54 -2.54 -14.11
N PRO A 20 31.02 -3.52 -13.36
CA PRO A 20 29.75 -4.15 -13.68
C PRO A 20 28.63 -3.10 -13.60
N THR A 21 28.08 -2.72 -14.73
CA THR A 21 26.89 -1.87 -14.81
C THR A 21 25.73 -2.63 -14.21
N LYS A 22 25.20 -2.18 -13.07
CA LYS A 22 23.96 -2.72 -12.47
C LYS A 22 22.86 -2.64 -13.51
N LYS A 23 22.19 -3.79 -13.76
CA LYS A 23 21.15 -3.89 -14.79
C LYS A 23 20.11 -2.75 -14.62
N PRO A 24 19.74 -2.01 -15.68
CA PRO A 24 18.85 -0.83 -15.60
C PRO A 24 17.52 -1.11 -14.88
N ARG A 25 16.93 -2.30 -15.07
CA ARG A 25 15.68 -2.73 -14.39
C ARG A 25 15.80 -2.74 -12.87
N ARG A 26 16.94 -3.19 -12.31
CA ARG A 26 17.16 -3.21 -10.87
C ARG A 26 17.28 -1.81 -10.27
N THR A 27 17.79 -0.85 -11.04
CA THR A 27 17.86 0.56 -10.60
C THR A 27 16.48 1.20 -10.58
N ALA A 28 15.66 0.98 -11.61
CA ALA A 28 14.28 1.50 -11.67
C ALA A 28 13.42 0.98 -10.49
N GLU A 29 13.52 -0.31 -10.16
CA GLU A 29 12.82 -0.89 -9.01
C GLU A 29 13.28 -0.27 -7.69
N ARG A 30 14.59 -0.11 -7.47
CA ARG A 30 15.13 0.55 -6.27
C ARG A 30 14.67 2.00 -6.15
N ILE A 31 14.56 2.73 -7.25
CA ILE A 31 14.02 4.09 -7.24
C ILE A 31 12.58 4.09 -6.73
N LEU A 32 11.73 3.19 -7.23
CA LEU A 32 10.34 3.09 -6.78
C LEU A 32 10.23 2.70 -5.30
N ASP A 33 11.02 1.73 -4.85
CA ASP A 33 11.00 1.28 -3.45
C ASP A 33 11.39 2.41 -2.50
N THR A 34 12.51 3.10 -2.77
CA THR A 34 12.93 4.27 -1.97
C THR A 34 11.92 5.43 -2.06
N THR A 35 11.31 5.64 -3.23
CA THR A 35 10.28 6.67 -3.39
C THR A 35 9.06 6.35 -2.52
N LEU A 36 8.61 5.08 -2.50
CA LEU A 36 7.51 4.63 -1.66
C LEU A 36 7.80 4.86 -0.17
N GLU A 37 9.00 4.50 0.29
CA GLU A 37 9.43 4.72 1.67
C GLU A 37 9.40 6.22 2.04
N LEU A 38 9.96 7.07 1.18
CA LEU A 38 10.00 8.52 1.41
C LEU A 38 8.59 9.15 1.39
N PHE A 39 7.75 8.77 0.42
CA PHE A 39 6.36 9.24 0.35
C PHE A 39 5.55 8.80 1.57
N ASN A 40 5.69 7.56 1.99
CA ASN A 40 5.04 7.03 3.18
C ASN A 40 5.49 7.73 4.47
N ARG A 41 6.75 8.13 4.55
CA ARG A 41 7.35 8.77 5.73
C ARG A 41 7.04 10.26 5.81
N PHE A 42 7.23 10.98 4.71
CA PHE A 42 7.19 12.44 4.72
C PHE A 42 5.93 13.02 4.05
N GLY A 43 5.17 12.21 3.31
CA GLY A 43 4.11 12.65 2.42
C GLY A 43 4.61 13.02 1.04
N GLU A 44 3.82 12.73 0.04
CA GLU A 44 4.17 12.99 -1.36
C GLU A 44 4.56 14.45 -1.62
N PRO A 45 3.81 15.48 -1.15
CA PRO A 45 4.13 16.89 -1.43
C PRO A 45 5.50 17.33 -0.91
N ASN A 46 6.00 16.70 0.15
CA ASN A 46 7.24 17.07 0.83
C ASN A 46 8.49 16.36 0.26
N VAL A 47 8.33 15.47 -0.71
CA VAL A 47 9.43 14.70 -1.30
C VAL A 47 9.72 15.16 -2.71
N SER A 48 10.94 15.66 -2.93
CA SER A 48 11.44 16.04 -4.25
C SER A 48 12.22 14.91 -4.90
N THR A 49 12.34 14.94 -6.24
CA THR A 49 13.22 14.03 -7.00
C THR A 49 14.69 14.16 -6.60
N THR A 50 15.10 15.34 -6.16
CA THR A 50 16.45 15.57 -5.62
C THR A 50 16.67 14.81 -4.31
N LEU A 51 15.68 14.82 -3.40
CA LEU A 51 15.73 14.06 -2.15
C LEU A 51 15.82 12.55 -2.43
N ILE A 52 14.99 12.04 -3.36
CA ILE A 52 15.02 10.62 -3.76
C ILE A 52 16.39 10.24 -4.33
N SER A 53 16.97 11.08 -5.19
CA SER A 53 18.29 10.85 -5.77
C SER A 53 19.39 10.82 -4.70
N ALA A 54 19.33 11.73 -3.74
CA ALA A 54 20.29 11.82 -2.63
C ALA A 54 20.22 10.58 -1.74
N GLU A 55 19.02 10.13 -1.37
CA GLU A 55 18.82 8.93 -0.55
C GLU A 55 19.37 7.67 -1.22
N LEU A 56 19.23 7.56 -2.55
CA LEU A 56 19.74 6.45 -3.34
C LEU A 56 21.23 6.52 -3.64
N GLY A 57 21.87 7.67 -3.42
CA GLY A 57 23.26 7.92 -3.82
C GLY A 57 23.45 7.89 -5.35
N ILE A 58 22.46 8.37 -6.12
CA ILE A 58 22.52 8.49 -7.58
C ILE A 58 22.44 9.94 -8.03
N SER A 59 22.89 10.25 -9.24
CA SER A 59 22.71 11.59 -9.79
C SER A 59 21.24 11.84 -10.16
N PRO A 60 20.73 13.09 -10.07
CA PRO A 60 19.40 13.45 -10.57
C PRO A 60 19.18 13.06 -12.03
N GLY A 61 20.21 13.18 -12.88
CA GLY A 61 20.14 12.75 -14.28
C GLY A 61 19.89 11.24 -14.45
N ASN A 62 20.43 10.42 -13.53
CA ASN A 62 20.16 8.98 -13.54
C ASN A 62 18.70 8.68 -13.12
N LEU A 63 18.14 9.40 -12.15
CA LEU A 63 16.74 9.29 -11.79
C LEU A 63 15.83 9.69 -12.96
N TYR A 64 16.08 10.84 -13.59
CA TYR A 64 15.29 11.33 -14.73
C TYR A 64 15.39 10.44 -15.96
N TYR A 65 16.49 9.70 -16.13
CA TYR A 65 16.61 8.68 -17.18
C TYR A 65 15.58 7.55 -17.00
N HIS A 66 15.27 7.17 -15.76
CA HIS A 66 14.29 6.13 -15.45
C HIS A 66 12.87 6.66 -15.32
N TYR A 67 12.71 7.83 -14.72
CA TYR A 67 11.43 8.49 -14.42
C TYR A 67 11.56 9.99 -14.69
N PRO A 68 11.12 10.43 -15.87
CA PRO A 68 11.27 11.83 -16.33
C PRO A 68 10.59 12.87 -15.47
N ALA A 69 9.56 12.45 -14.69
CA ALA A 69 8.80 13.34 -13.81
C ALA A 69 8.39 12.65 -12.51
N LYS A 70 8.12 13.41 -11.45
CA LYS A 70 7.63 12.91 -10.17
C LYS A 70 6.27 12.22 -10.31
N GLU A 71 5.42 12.76 -11.16
CA GLU A 71 4.10 12.21 -11.48
C GLU A 71 4.18 10.80 -12.05
N GLU A 72 5.27 10.47 -12.74
CA GLU A 72 5.48 9.12 -13.25
C GLU A 72 5.84 8.13 -12.14
N LEU A 73 6.59 8.56 -11.12
CA LEU A 73 6.84 7.78 -9.91
C LEU A 73 5.52 7.48 -9.17
N ILE A 74 4.69 8.50 -8.98
CA ILE A 74 3.36 8.34 -8.36
C ILE A 74 2.52 7.35 -9.14
N THR A 75 2.47 7.51 -10.47
CA THR A 75 1.73 6.63 -11.37
C THR A 75 2.20 5.17 -11.27
N LYS A 76 3.52 4.95 -11.25
CA LYS A 76 4.08 3.59 -11.15
C LYS A 76 3.86 2.95 -9.78
N LEU A 77 3.90 3.72 -8.71
CA LEU A 77 3.55 3.24 -7.38
C LEU A 77 2.06 2.91 -7.29
N PHE A 78 1.21 3.73 -7.91
CA PHE A 78 -0.21 3.43 -8.03
C PHE A 78 -0.48 2.16 -8.86
N ASP A 79 0.21 1.96 -9.99
CA ASP A 79 0.10 0.74 -10.80
C ASP A 79 0.45 -0.53 -9.97
N ARG A 80 1.49 -0.44 -9.10
CA ARG A 80 1.87 -1.54 -8.19
C ARG A 80 0.78 -1.80 -7.13
N TYR A 81 0.28 -0.74 -6.50
CA TYR A 81 -0.82 -0.81 -5.55
C TYR A 81 -2.06 -1.44 -6.19
N ASP A 82 -2.45 -0.98 -7.36
CA ASP A 82 -3.64 -1.44 -8.09
C ASP A 82 -3.57 -2.92 -8.47
N ALA A 83 -2.39 -3.39 -8.86
CA ALA A 83 -2.17 -4.81 -9.13
C ALA A 83 -2.29 -5.66 -7.86
N ALA A 84 -1.66 -5.23 -6.75
CA ALA A 84 -1.76 -5.92 -5.46
C ALA A 84 -3.19 -5.92 -4.92
N LEU A 85 -3.89 -4.79 -5.01
CA LEU A 85 -5.29 -4.69 -4.61
C LEU A 85 -6.19 -5.61 -5.43
N THR A 86 -5.97 -5.68 -6.74
CA THR A 86 -6.76 -6.54 -7.63
C THR A 86 -6.64 -8.01 -7.23
N GLU A 87 -5.43 -8.44 -6.88
CA GLU A 87 -5.19 -9.82 -6.44
C GLU A 87 -5.84 -10.10 -5.07
N LEU A 88 -5.67 -9.17 -4.13
CA LEU A 88 -6.25 -9.31 -2.79
C LEU A 88 -7.78 -9.36 -2.82
N LEU A 89 -8.43 -8.48 -3.61
CA LEU A 89 -9.89 -8.40 -3.65
C LEU A 89 -10.57 -9.67 -4.19
N ARG A 90 -9.85 -10.55 -4.89
CA ARG A 90 -10.38 -11.86 -5.32
C ARG A 90 -10.69 -12.78 -4.15
N ALA A 91 -9.94 -12.68 -3.06
CA ALA A 91 -10.18 -13.47 -1.86
C ALA A 91 -11.52 -13.13 -1.17
N ALA A 92 -12.21 -12.06 -1.56
CA ALA A 92 -13.54 -11.74 -1.06
C ALA A 92 -14.58 -12.80 -1.39
N ASP A 93 -14.42 -13.49 -2.53
CA ASP A 93 -15.33 -14.55 -2.97
C ASP A 93 -15.23 -15.83 -2.12
N ASP A 94 -14.12 -16.00 -1.38
CA ASP A 94 -13.88 -17.16 -0.52
C ASP A 94 -14.25 -16.91 0.95
N VAL A 95 -14.70 -15.71 1.30
CA VAL A 95 -15.10 -15.34 2.67
C VAL A 95 -16.46 -15.94 2.98
N GLY A 96 -16.53 -16.83 3.99
CA GLY A 96 -17.77 -17.51 4.38
C GLY A 96 -18.23 -17.27 5.82
N ASN A 97 -17.43 -16.57 6.64
CA ASN A 97 -17.72 -16.32 8.05
C ASN A 97 -17.05 -15.04 8.57
N VAL A 98 -17.30 -14.69 9.83
CA VAL A 98 -16.79 -13.47 10.47
C VAL A 98 -15.27 -13.47 10.61
N GLU A 99 -14.66 -14.64 10.86
CA GLU A 99 -13.21 -14.77 11.02
C GLU A 99 -12.49 -14.57 9.68
N ASP A 100 -12.98 -15.19 8.61
CA ASP A 100 -12.44 -14.97 7.25
C ASP A 100 -12.55 -13.49 6.85
N ALA A 101 -13.70 -12.85 7.16
CA ALA A 101 -13.90 -11.42 6.92
C ALA A 101 -12.92 -10.55 7.72
N TRP A 102 -12.64 -10.91 8.99
CA TRP A 102 -11.63 -10.25 9.81
C TRP A 102 -10.27 -10.26 9.14
N PHE A 103 -9.80 -11.44 8.71
CA PHE A 103 -8.49 -11.57 8.05
C PHE A 103 -8.46 -10.84 6.70
N PHE A 104 -9.54 -10.91 5.93
CA PHE A 104 -9.66 -10.19 4.66
C PHE A 104 -9.51 -8.68 4.85
N PHE A 105 -10.27 -8.07 5.76
CA PHE A 105 -10.17 -6.64 6.00
C PHE A 105 -8.86 -6.22 6.66
N HIS A 106 -8.30 -7.06 7.54
CA HIS A 106 -6.98 -6.81 8.11
C HIS A 106 -5.91 -6.76 7.03
N THR A 107 -5.86 -7.75 6.14
CA THR A 107 -4.91 -7.80 5.02
C THR A 107 -5.11 -6.63 4.04
N LEU A 108 -6.37 -6.22 3.82
CA LEU A 108 -6.66 -5.04 3.03
C LEU A 108 -6.10 -3.76 3.68
N PHE A 109 -6.21 -3.63 5.01
CA PHE A 109 -5.59 -2.52 5.72
C PHE A 109 -4.07 -2.57 5.70
N GLU A 110 -3.44 -3.75 5.76
CA GLU A 110 -1.98 -3.89 5.58
C GLU A 110 -1.55 -3.36 4.20
N LEU A 111 -2.24 -3.75 3.13
CA LEU A 111 -1.96 -3.22 1.80
C LEU A 111 -2.16 -1.69 1.73
N ILE A 112 -3.22 -1.16 2.32
CA ILE A 112 -3.45 0.29 2.41
C ILE A 112 -2.32 0.97 3.19
N TRP A 113 -1.82 0.36 4.25
CA TRP A 113 -0.70 0.87 5.02
C TRP A 113 0.61 0.90 4.24
N ASP A 114 0.88 -0.14 3.45
CA ASP A 114 2.09 -0.19 2.62
C ASP A 114 2.13 0.93 1.59
N TYR A 115 0.97 1.41 1.15
CA TYR A 115 0.81 2.52 0.23
C TYR A 115 0.09 3.73 0.87
N ARG A 116 0.33 3.97 2.19
CA ARG A 116 -0.43 4.96 2.98
C ARG A 116 -0.34 6.39 2.47
N PHE A 117 0.69 6.75 1.72
CA PHE A 117 0.78 8.07 1.09
C PHE A 117 -0.41 8.34 0.15
N LEU A 118 -0.94 7.31 -0.55
CA LEU A 118 -2.10 7.44 -1.42
C LEU A 118 -3.37 7.81 -0.64
N TYR A 119 -3.49 7.30 0.58
CA TYR A 119 -4.70 7.46 1.39
C TYR A 119 -4.65 8.68 2.31
N ARG A 120 -3.44 9.06 2.74
CA ARG A 120 -3.24 10.24 3.58
C ARG A 120 -3.60 11.52 2.87
N ASP A 121 -3.11 11.67 1.66
CA ASP A 121 -3.21 12.90 0.87
C ASP A 121 -4.11 12.69 -0.37
N LEU A 122 -5.09 11.77 -0.27
CA LEU A 122 -5.88 11.26 -1.39
C LEU A 122 -6.52 12.38 -2.23
N ASN A 123 -7.21 13.32 -1.60
CA ASN A 123 -7.92 14.37 -2.32
C ASN A 123 -6.96 15.29 -3.08
N ASP A 124 -5.80 15.60 -2.52
CA ASP A 124 -4.76 16.38 -3.17
C ASP A 124 -4.17 15.64 -4.37
N LEU A 125 -3.82 14.37 -4.18
CA LEU A 125 -3.31 13.51 -5.25
C LEU A 125 -4.30 13.37 -6.42
N LEU A 126 -5.60 13.21 -6.15
CA LEU A 126 -6.63 13.12 -7.18
C LEU A 126 -6.78 14.44 -7.92
N SER A 127 -6.72 15.57 -7.21
CA SER A 127 -6.84 16.91 -7.82
C SER A 127 -5.67 17.25 -8.76
N ASN A 128 -4.48 16.73 -8.46
CA ASN A 128 -3.25 17.01 -9.17
C ASN A 128 -2.85 15.95 -10.20
N ASN A 129 -3.49 14.78 -10.19
CA ASN A 129 -3.15 13.66 -11.08
C ASN A 129 -4.38 13.04 -11.72
N ARG A 130 -4.68 13.44 -12.96
CA ARG A 130 -5.85 12.97 -13.71
C ARG A 130 -5.88 11.44 -13.92
N LYS A 131 -4.73 10.80 -14.01
CA LYS A 131 -4.69 9.34 -14.13
C LYS A 131 -5.16 8.69 -12.83
N LEU A 132 -4.69 9.18 -11.68
CA LEU A 132 -5.15 8.70 -10.39
C LEU A 132 -6.64 8.97 -10.20
N GLU A 133 -7.13 10.17 -10.52
CA GLU A 133 -8.55 10.52 -10.46
C GLU A 133 -9.42 9.46 -11.15
N THR A 134 -9.12 9.17 -12.42
CA THR A 134 -9.89 8.20 -13.20
C THR A 134 -9.79 6.77 -12.63
N HIS A 135 -8.58 6.33 -12.29
CA HIS A 135 -8.38 4.95 -11.86
C HIS A 135 -8.86 4.70 -10.43
N PHE A 136 -8.81 5.71 -9.55
CA PHE A 136 -9.28 5.54 -8.17
C PHE A 136 -10.79 5.34 -8.08
N GLN A 137 -11.56 5.85 -9.03
CA GLN A 137 -12.98 5.54 -9.16
C GLN A 137 -13.21 4.03 -9.38
N PHE A 138 -12.37 3.38 -10.20
CA PHE A 138 -12.41 1.92 -10.36
C PHE A 138 -11.96 1.17 -9.10
N VAL A 139 -11.01 1.72 -8.33
CA VAL A 139 -10.64 1.18 -7.02
C VAL A 139 -11.85 1.13 -6.09
N LEU A 140 -12.60 2.23 -5.98
CA LEU A 140 -13.81 2.28 -5.16
C LEU A 140 -14.87 1.27 -5.62
N GLN A 141 -15.13 1.17 -6.93
CA GLN A 141 -16.09 0.21 -7.47
C GLN A 141 -15.68 -1.25 -7.17
N ARG A 142 -14.40 -1.59 -7.28
CA ARG A 142 -13.90 -2.94 -6.97
C ARG A 142 -13.98 -3.24 -5.49
N LYS A 143 -13.63 -2.28 -4.61
CA LYS A 143 -13.85 -2.42 -3.16
C LYS A 143 -15.32 -2.65 -2.85
N GLN A 144 -16.23 -1.90 -3.47
CA GLN A 144 -17.68 -2.06 -3.28
C GLN A 144 -18.14 -3.48 -3.63
N ARG A 145 -17.68 -4.01 -4.77
CA ARG A 145 -18.02 -5.40 -5.18
C ARG A 145 -17.46 -6.44 -4.22
N ALA A 146 -16.20 -6.26 -3.78
CA ALA A 146 -15.58 -7.17 -2.84
C ALA A 146 -16.28 -7.15 -1.47
N VAL A 147 -16.63 -5.97 -0.97
CA VAL A 147 -17.39 -5.86 0.28
C VAL A 147 -18.76 -6.52 0.13
N GLN A 148 -19.44 -6.33 -1.00
CA GLN A 148 -20.73 -7.01 -1.25
C GLN A 148 -20.55 -8.55 -1.28
N ALA A 149 -19.50 -9.07 -1.93
CA ALA A 149 -19.20 -10.51 -1.92
C ALA A 149 -18.95 -11.04 -0.51
N VAL A 150 -18.23 -10.29 0.34
CA VAL A 150 -18.03 -10.62 1.77
C VAL A 150 -19.37 -10.69 2.51
N LEU A 151 -20.28 -9.72 2.31
CA LEU A 151 -21.61 -9.72 2.93
C LEU A 151 -22.42 -10.93 2.50
N ASP A 152 -22.45 -11.21 1.19
CA ASP A 152 -23.17 -12.34 0.62
C ASP A 152 -22.61 -13.68 1.14
N GLY A 153 -21.29 -13.81 1.27
CA GLY A 153 -20.64 -15.02 1.79
C GLY A 153 -20.97 -15.26 3.27
N ILE A 154 -20.89 -14.24 4.12
CA ILE A 154 -21.25 -14.35 5.54
C ILE A 154 -22.76 -14.66 5.68
N ALA A 155 -23.62 -14.07 4.86
CA ALA A 155 -25.06 -14.34 4.88
C ALA A 155 -25.37 -15.77 4.43
N ALA A 156 -24.67 -16.31 3.42
CA ALA A 156 -24.80 -17.70 2.99
C ALA A 156 -24.43 -18.69 4.09
N GLY A 157 -23.44 -18.33 4.96
CA GLY A 157 -23.07 -19.09 6.16
C GLY A 157 -24.07 -18.94 7.33
N SER A 158 -25.21 -18.25 7.12
CA SER A 158 -26.25 -17.98 8.14
C SER A 158 -25.78 -17.15 9.34
N ALA A 159 -24.61 -16.52 9.26
CA ALA A 159 -24.07 -15.69 10.32
C ALA A 159 -24.55 -14.22 10.25
N LEU A 160 -25.10 -13.80 9.12
CA LEU A 160 -25.57 -12.44 8.86
C LEU A 160 -27.00 -12.46 8.34
N THR A 161 -27.87 -11.64 8.95
CA THR A 161 -29.24 -11.41 8.46
C THR A 161 -29.40 -9.91 8.16
N ILE A 162 -29.30 -9.55 6.88
CA ILE A 162 -29.41 -8.18 6.40
C ILE A 162 -30.51 -8.05 5.35
N ASP A 163 -31.36 -7.03 5.47
CA ASP A 163 -32.34 -6.72 4.43
C ASP A 163 -31.60 -6.30 3.13
N PRO A 164 -31.97 -6.79 1.95
CA PRO A 164 -31.36 -6.36 0.68
C PRO A 164 -31.34 -4.84 0.45
N ARG A 165 -32.28 -4.11 1.06
CA ARG A 165 -32.29 -2.62 1.01
C ARG A 165 -31.20 -1.96 1.85
N ASP A 166 -30.71 -2.66 2.88
CA ASP A 166 -29.67 -2.17 3.77
C ASP A 166 -28.26 -2.60 3.31
N ALA A 167 -28.16 -3.68 2.53
CA ALA A 167 -26.87 -4.27 2.13
C ALA A 167 -25.99 -3.28 1.35
N GLU A 168 -26.54 -2.58 0.34
CA GLU A 168 -25.77 -1.60 -0.44
C GLU A 168 -25.34 -0.37 0.38
N PRO A 169 -26.20 0.29 1.17
CA PRO A 169 -25.80 1.37 2.08
C PRO A 169 -24.73 0.95 3.07
N VAL A 170 -24.84 -0.24 3.66
CA VAL A 170 -23.85 -0.78 4.61
C VAL A 170 -22.53 -1.04 3.90
N ALA A 171 -22.52 -1.69 2.75
CA ALA A 171 -21.33 -1.91 1.95
C ALA A 171 -20.65 -0.59 1.57
N THR A 172 -21.43 0.44 1.21
CA THR A 172 -20.91 1.78 0.92
C THR A 172 -20.26 2.41 2.17
N ALA A 173 -20.89 2.31 3.34
CA ALA A 173 -20.32 2.80 4.58
C ALA A 173 -19.01 2.07 4.94
N MET A 174 -18.94 0.74 4.72
CA MET A 174 -17.71 -0.04 4.89
C MET A 174 -16.59 0.46 3.96
N VAL A 175 -16.89 0.72 2.69
CA VAL A 175 -15.90 1.27 1.72
C VAL A 175 -15.44 2.67 2.13
N VAL A 176 -16.32 3.51 2.67
CA VAL A 176 -15.94 4.82 3.22
C VAL A 176 -14.95 4.66 4.36
N VAL A 177 -15.21 3.76 5.33
CA VAL A 177 -14.28 3.49 6.43
C VAL A 177 -12.95 2.95 5.88
N LEU A 178 -12.96 1.96 5.00
CA LEU A 178 -11.77 1.41 4.35
C LEU A 178 -10.93 2.46 3.60
N THR A 179 -11.57 3.49 3.09
CA THR A 179 -10.88 4.52 2.28
C THR A 179 -10.33 5.65 3.15
N TYR A 180 -11.05 6.06 4.17
CA TYR A 180 -10.70 7.25 4.97
C TYR A 180 -10.20 6.94 6.38
N TRP A 181 -10.05 5.66 6.74
CA TRP A 181 -9.59 5.26 8.07
C TRP A 181 -8.23 5.84 8.43
N LEU A 182 -7.25 5.78 7.51
CA LEU A 182 -5.91 6.34 7.79
C LEU A 182 -5.94 7.87 7.90
N SER A 183 -6.78 8.55 7.14
CA SER A 183 -6.97 10.00 7.28
C SER A 183 -7.59 10.34 8.64
N PHE A 184 -8.56 9.54 9.11
CA PHE A 184 -9.15 9.68 10.43
C PHE A 184 -8.10 9.47 11.54
N GLU A 185 -7.31 8.39 11.49
CA GLU A 185 -6.23 8.12 12.43
C GLU A 185 -5.20 9.26 12.45
N TYR A 186 -4.84 9.78 11.28
CA TYR A 186 -3.92 10.91 11.17
C TYR A 186 -4.49 12.19 11.80
N VAL A 187 -5.76 12.52 11.57
CA VAL A 187 -6.40 13.68 12.22
C VAL A 187 -6.49 13.51 13.74
N ARG A 188 -6.74 12.29 14.21
CA ARG A 188 -6.84 11.95 15.62
C ARG A 188 -5.50 12.08 16.36
N ASP A 189 -4.39 11.62 15.73
CA ASP A 189 -3.04 11.71 16.29
C ASP A 189 -2.00 11.97 15.20
N PRO A 190 -1.82 13.22 14.75
CA PRO A 190 -0.95 13.56 13.63
C PRO A 190 0.53 13.18 13.82
N ARG A 191 0.95 13.06 15.09
CA ARG A 191 2.36 12.78 15.42
C ARG A 191 2.70 11.30 15.38
N ARG A 192 1.73 10.43 15.70
CA ARG A 192 1.96 8.98 15.86
C ARG A 192 1.28 8.12 14.81
N ALA A 193 0.21 8.60 14.19
CA ALA A 193 -0.66 7.78 13.33
C ALA A 193 0.08 7.07 12.18
N LEU A 194 1.17 7.65 11.67
CA LEU A 194 1.94 7.10 10.56
C LEU A 194 3.29 6.50 10.98
N GLU A 195 3.55 6.42 12.28
CA GLU A 195 4.74 5.74 12.78
C GLU A 195 4.57 4.21 12.66
N PRO A 196 5.62 3.47 12.24
CA PRO A 196 5.55 2.00 12.15
C PRO A 196 5.13 1.32 13.45
N ALA A 197 5.50 1.87 14.60
CA ALA A 197 5.12 1.35 15.92
C ALA A 197 3.61 1.43 16.21
N SER A 198 2.89 2.35 15.56
CA SER A 198 1.44 2.53 15.72
C SER A 198 0.61 1.77 14.68
N ALA A 199 1.27 1.27 13.63
CA ALA A 199 0.62 0.63 12.48
C ALA A 199 -0.30 -0.52 12.90
N GLY A 200 0.23 -1.53 13.57
CA GLY A 200 -0.53 -2.74 13.91
C GLY A 200 -1.83 -2.41 14.66
N ALA A 201 -1.77 -1.56 15.68
CA ALA A 201 -2.95 -1.17 16.43
C ALA A 201 -3.97 -0.36 15.59
N ALA A 202 -3.50 0.50 14.67
CA ALA A 202 -4.38 1.27 13.80
C ALA A 202 -5.10 0.38 12.77
N LEU A 203 -4.40 -0.62 12.21
CA LEU A 203 -4.96 -1.56 11.23
C LEU A 203 -6.02 -2.46 11.87
N LEU A 204 -5.72 -3.00 13.06
CA LEU A 204 -6.66 -3.83 13.81
C LEU A 204 -7.93 -3.05 14.20
N ARG A 205 -7.78 -1.80 14.65
CA ARG A 205 -8.95 -0.93 14.88
C ARG A 205 -9.74 -0.68 13.60
N GLY A 206 -9.05 -0.49 12.47
CA GLY A 206 -9.70 -0.32 11.16
C GLY A 206 -10.56 -1.53 10.79
N ALA A 207 -10.01 -2.75 10.87
CA ALA A 207 -10.73 -3.99 10.62
C ALA A 207 -11.95 -4.15 11.54
N PHE A 208 -11.78 -3.86 12.83
CA PHE A 208 -12.88 -3.89 13.79
C PHE A 208 -13.98 -2.86 13.45
N HIS A 209 -13.61 -1.62 13.12
CA HIS A 209 -14.61 -0.59 12.81
C HIS A 209 -15.37 -0.88 11.51
N VAL A 210 -14.72 -1.46 10.51
CA VAL A 210 -15.42 -1.91 9.29
C VAL A 210 -16.43 -2.98 9.63
N LEU A 211 -16.04 -4.03 10.37
CA LEU A 211 -16.93 -5.14 10.73
C LEU A 211 -17.99 -4.75 11.77
N SER A 212 -17.70 -3.75 12.62
CA SER A 212 -18.69 -3.28 13.60
C SER A 212 -19.94 -2.64 12.97
N LEU A 213 -19.88 -2.24 11.69
CA LEU A 213 -21.06 -1.83 10.92
C LEU A 213 -22.06 -2.97 10.72
N LEU A 214 -21.60 -4.21 10.85
CA LEU A 214 -22.44 -5.43 10.73
C LEU A 214 -23.06 -5.87 12.07
N LEU A 215 -22.64 -5.31 13.21
CA LEU A 215 -23.15 -5.70 14.54
C LEU A 215 -24.70 -5.72 14.65
N PRO A 216 -25.45 -4.77 14.06
CA PRO A 216 -26.91 -4.81 14.11
C PRO A 216 -27.53 -6.01 13.37
N TYR A 217 -26.79 -6.60 12.45
CA TYR A 217 -27.25 -7.68 11.54
C TYR A 217 -26.74 -9.07 11.95
N PHE A 218 -25.84 -9.15 12.94
CA PHE A 218 -25.35 -10.39 13.54
C PHE A 218 -26.26 -10.88 14.66
N ASP A 219 -26.33 -12.20 14.85
CA ASP A 219 -26.86 -12.78 16.07
C ASP A 219 -25.93 -12.55 17.30
N ALA A 220 -26.33 -13.01 18.48
CA ALA A 220 -25.55 -12.80 19.69
C ALA A 220 -24.18 -13.51 19.65
N GLU A 221 -24.15 -14.72 19.09
CA GLU A 221 -22.92 -15.54 19.02
C GLU A 221 -21.87 -14.86 18.10
N GLN A 222 -22.29 -14.39 16.94
CA GLN A 222 -21.39 -13.71 15.99
C GLN A 222 -20.91 -12.35 16.50
N ARG A 223 -21.77 -11.62 17.24
CA ARG A 223 -21.34 -10.39 17.92
C ARG A 223 -20.25 -10.64 18.95
N ASP A 224 -20.45 -11.67 19.80
CA ASP A 224 -19.49 -12.03 20.84
C ASP A 224 -18.19 -12.55 20.22
N HIS A 225 -18.28 -13.29 19.10
CA HIS A 225 -17.12 -13.75 18.35
C HIS A 225 -16.31 -12.58 17.78
N LEU A 226 -16.96 -11.59 17.13
CA LEU A 226 -16.27 -10.40 16.62
C LEU A 226 -15.59 -9.60 17.76
N HIS A 227 -16.25 -9.44 18.89
CA HIS A 227 -15.64 -8.78 20.05
C HIS A 227 -14.45 -9.56 20.60
N SER A 228 -14.50 -10.90 20.62
CA SER A 228 -13.40 -11.76 21.03
C SER A 228 -12.20 -11.62 20.07
N LEU A 229 -12.42 -11.63 18.77
CA LEU A 229 -11.35 -11.37 17.78
C LEU A 229 -10.69 -10.02 18.04
N ALA A 230 -11.49 -8.96 18.18
CA ALA A 230 -10.96 -7.63 18.46
C ALA A 230 -10.15 -7.58 19.76
N ALA A 231 -10.62 -8.21 20.85
CA ALA A 231 -9.92 -8.24 22.13
C ALA A 231 -8.58 -8.95 22.05
N HIS A 232 -8.49 -10.08 21.35
CA HIS A 232 -7.24 -10.84 21.17
C HIS A 232 -6.14 -10.00 20.51
N TYR A 233 -6.49 -9.20 19.52
CA TYR A 233 -5.54 -8.41 18.75
C TYR A 233 -5.31 -7.00 19.32
N THR A 234 -6.17 -6.49 20.21
CA THR A 234 -5.99 -5.17 20.87
C THR A 234 -5.19 -5.25 22.17
N THR A 235 -4.95 -6.46 22.69
CA THR A 235 -4.22 -6.69 23.96
C THR A 235 -2.70 -6.76 23.78
N THR A 236 -2.12 -6.09 22.76
CA THR A 236 -0.67 -5.86 22.76
C THR A 236 -0.36 -4.84 23.87
N PRO A 237 0.56 -5.14 24.80
CA PRO A 237 0.80 -4.29 25.96
C PRO A 237 1.20 -2.89 25.50
N ARG A 238 0.56 -1.87 26.02
CA ARG A 238 1.11 -0.52 26.04
C ARG A 238 2.42 -0.61 26.80
N GLY A 239 3.53 -0.62 26.07
CA GLY A 239 4.82 -0.36 26.67
C GLY A 239 4.78 1.04 27.28
N ASP A 240 4.97 1.10 28.56
CA ASP A 240 5.16 2.30 29.37
C ASP A 240 6.34 3.13 28.87
#